data_a51e70564789c5642dbf230878829feb
#
_entry.id   a51e70564789c5642dbf230878829feb
#
_cell.length_a   1.000
_cell.length_b   1.000
_cell.length_c   1.000
_cell.angle_alpha   90.00
_cell.angle_beta   90.00
_cell.angle_gamma   90.00
#
_symmetry.space_group_name_H-M   'P 1'
#
loop_
_entity.id
_entity.type
_entity.pdbx_description
1 polymer ?
#
loop_
_entity_poly.entity_id
_entity_poly.type
_entity_poly.pdbx_seq_one_letter_code
_entity_poly.pdbx_strand_id
1 'polypeptide(L)'
;MPQNFFAIASKPPNISSLSFANMLKKGLKGLGYPIKKIGFSGTLDPFAHGMLILGVNHYTKLLSHIRKDYKTYKAVLFLGLESKSLDIENIVCLHKIQPYSHEEIEKAIQNIQGSISYKPPKFSAKHIN
;
A
#
# COMPACT_ATOMS: atom_id res chain seq x y z
N MET A 1 20.58 18.10 19.00
CA MET A 1 19.44 17.34 19.53
C MET A 1 18.88 16.45 18.42
N PRO A 2 18.38 15.24 18.69
CA PRO A 2 17.77 14.43 17.66
C PRO A 2 16.50 15.14 17.14
N GLN A 3 16.44 15.34 15.84
CA GLN A 3 15.26 15.94 15.22
C GLN A 3 14.10 14.94 15.23
N ASN A 4 12.94 15.40 15.68
CA ASN A 4 11.70 14.63 15.69
C ASN A 4 10.71 15.31 14.75
N PHE A 5 10.25 14.62 13.73
CA PHE A 5 9.32 15.20 12.75
C PHE A 5 8.50 14.12 12.05
N PHE A 6 7.40 14.53 11.46
CA PHE A 6 6.71 13.77 10.42
C PHE A 6 7.18 14.22 9.04
N ALA A 7 7.17 13.30 8.12
CA ALA A 7 7.39 13.57 6.70
C ALA A 7 6.40 12.75 5.87
N ILE A 8 6.16 13.22 4.65
CA ILE A 8 5.45 12.47 3.64
C ILE A 8 6.44 12.17 2.53
N ALA A 9 6.52 10.90 2.12
CA ALA A 9 7.38 10.49 1.03
C ALA A 9 6.62 9.60 0.05
N SER A 10 6.86 9.80 -1.23
CA SER A 10 6.31 8.95 -2.29
C SER A 10 7.16 7.70 -2.45
N LYS A 11 6.61 6.55 -2.08
CA LYS A 11 7.25 5.25 -2.29
C LYS A 11 7.15 4.88 -3.77
N PRO A 12 8.27 4.61 -4.45
CA PRO A 12 8.24 4.08 -5.81
C PRO A 12 7.76 2.62 -5.83
N PRO A 13 7.38 2.09 -7.00
CA PRO A 13 7.11 0.67 -7.15
C PRO A 13 8.39 -0.17 -6.99
N ASN A 14 8.21 -1.49 -6.88
CA ASN A 14 9.26 -2.50 -6.80
C ASN A 14 10.17 -2.40 -5.55
N ILE A 15 9.68 -1.80 -4.48
CA ILE A 15 10.36 -1.77 -3.18
C ILE A 15 9.34 -1.91 -2.05
N SER A 16 9.65 -2.69 -1.02
CA SER A 16 8.78 -2.77 0.15
C SER A 16 8.77 -1.46 0.94
N SER A 17 7.67 -1.17 1.65
CA SER A 17 7.57 0.03 2.50
C SER A 17 8.68 0.09 3.55
N LEU A 18 9.09 -1.06 4.10
CA LEU A 18 10.19 -1.14 5.07
C LEU A 18 11.55 -0.82 4.42
N SER A 19 11.85 -1.41 3.28
CA SER A 19 13.09 -1.15 2.55
C SER A 19 13.20 0.30 2.12
N PHE A 20 12.09 0.89 1.67
CA PHE A 20 12.02 2.31 1.32
C PHE A 20 12.29 3.22 2.53
N ALA A 21 11.65 2.95 3.69
CA ALA A 21 11.92 3.70 4.91
C ALA A 21 13.39 3.59 5.36
N ASN A 22 13.98 2.40 5.26
CA ASN A 22 15.39 2.20 5.60
C ASN A 22 16.33 2.93 4.63
N MET A 23 16.00 2.97 3.34
CA MET A 23 16.73 3.74 2.34
C MET A 23 16.72 5.25 2.69
N LEU A 24 15.56 5.79 3.01
CA LEU A 24 15.43 7.20 3.43
C LEU A 24 16.22 7.49 4.72
N LYS A 25 16.16 6.58 5.70
CA LYS A 25 16.96 6.69 6.92
C LYS A 25 18.47 6.78 6.62
N LYS A 26 18.95 5.92 5.72
CA LYS A 26 20.36 5.91 5.30
C LYS A 26 20.75 7.22 4.59
N GLY A 27 19.91 7.68 3.67
CA GLY A 27 20.11 8.95 2.94
C GLY A 27 20.16 10.15 3.88
N LEU A 28 19.19 10.28 4.80
CA LEU A 28 19.16 11.37 5.78
C LEU A 28 20.40 11.35 6.70
N LYS A 29 20.84 10.17 7.14
CA LYS A 29 22.09 10.06 7.91
C LYS A 29 23.30 10.51 7.09
N GLY A 30 23.40 10.16 5.83
CA GLY A 30 24.46 10.59 4.92
C GLY A 30 24.52 12.11 4.75
N LEU A 31 23.37 12.79 4.85
CA LEU A 31 23.25 14.24 4.85
C LEU A 31 23.53 14.90 6.23
N GLY A 32 23.97 14.14 7.22
CA GLY A 32 24.31 14.65 8.55
C GLY A 32 23.15 14.77 9.55
N TYR A 33 21.92 14.30 9.18
CA TYR A 33 20.80 14.34 10.11
C TYR A 33 20.92 13.25 11.18
N PRO A 34 20.69 13.56 12.48
CA PRO A 34 20.84 12.61 13.59
C PRO A 34 19.62 11.68 13.70
N ILE A 35 19.39 10.85 12.68
CA ILE A 35 18.26 9.91 12.60
C ILE A 35 18.62 8.59 13.29
N LYS A 36 17.98 8.28 14.40
CA LYS A 36 18.11 7.00 15.11
C LYS A 36 17.08 5.98 14.62
N LYS A 37 15.82 6.41 14.48
CA LYS A 37 14.68 5.56 14.10
C LYS A 37 13.83 6.23 13.03
N ILE A 38 13.31 5.44 12.11
CA ILE A 38 12.26 5.84 11.17
C ILE A 38 11.16 4.76 11.18
N GLY A 39 9.93 5.17 11.10
CA GLY A 39 8.77 4.32 10.95
C GLY A 39 7.80 4.92 9.95
N PHE A 40 6.77 4.17 9.58
CA PHE A 40 5.76 4.63 8.64
C PHE A 40 4.36 4.19 9.07
N SER A 41 3.35 4.93 8.65
CA SER A 41 1.94 4.61 8.88
C SER A 41 1.31 4.12 7.59
N GLY A 42 0.65 2.98 7.67
CA GLY A 42 0.16 2.24 6.51
C GLY A 42 1.28 1.46 5.82
N THR A 43 0.88 0.50 5.02
CA THR A 43 1.80 -0.30 4.21
C THR A 43 1.31 -0.25 2.78
N LEU A 44 2.22 -0.10 1.84
CA LEU A 44 2.00 -0.29 0.43
C LEU A 44 2.73 -1.55 0.00
N ASP A 45 2.07 -2.36 -0.80
CA ASP A 45 2.69 -3.55 -1.40
C ASP A 45 3.90 -3.17 -2.25
N PRO A 46 4.84 -4.09 -2.49
CA PRO A 46 6.05 -3.79 -3.26
C PRO A 46 5.75 -3.18 -4.62
N PHE A 47 4.79 -3.73 -5.37
CA PHE A 47 4.40 -3.25 -6.70
C PHE A 47 3.63 -1.92 -6.67
N ALA A 48 2.99 -1.58 -5.53
CA ALA A 48 2.24 -0.33 -5.41
C ALA A 48 3.18 0.87 -5.23
N HIS A 49 2.75 2.01 -5.69
CA HIS A 49 3.40 3.29 -5.43
C HIS A 49 2.43 4.27 -4.77
N GLY A 50 2.94 5.22 -4.02
CA GLY A 50 2.09 6.20 -3.35
C GLY A 50 2.73 6.81 -2.12
N MET A 51 1.96 7.64 -1.42
CA MET A 51 2.44 8.39 -0.28
C MET A 51 2.44 7.54 0.99
N LEU A 52 3.55 7.60 1.73
CA LEU A 52 3.69 7.08 3.09
C LEU A 52 3.93 8.23 4.06
N ILE A 53 3.24 8.20 5.18
CA ILE A 53 3.50 9.09 6.30
C ILE A 53 4.62 8.45 7.13
N LEU A 54 5.70 9.19 7.33
CA LEU A 54 6.87 8.76 8.06
C LEU A 54 6.95 9.50 9.39
N GLY A 55 7.32 8.80 10.44
CA GLY A 55 7.70 9.38 11.72
C GLY A 55 9.20 9.16 11.96
N VAL A 56 9.88 10.19 12.40
CA VAL A 56 11.32 10.16 12.67
C VAL A 56 11.60 10.28 14.15
N ASN A 57 12.52 9.46 14.65
CA ASN A 57 12.94 9.38 16.04
C ASN A 57 11.75 9.16 17.00
N HIS A 58 11.48 10.06 17.95
CA HIS A 58 10.37 9.90 18.90
C HIS A 58 8.99 9.93 18.22
N TYR A 59 8.84 10.58 17.08
CA TYR A 59 7.56 10.65 16.35
C TYR A 59 7.14 9.32 15.73
N THR A 60 8.02 8.32 15.70
CA THR A 60 7.60 6.94 15.35
C THR A 60 6.53 6.40 16.30
N LYS A 61 6.50 6.84 17.56
CA LYS A 61 5.50 6.44 18.55
C LYS A 61 4.12 7.06 18.29
N LEU A 62 4.08 8.20 17.62
CA LEU A 62 2.85 8.92 17.31
C LEU A 62 2.16 8.42 16.04
N LEU A 63 2.80 7.53 15.26
CA LEU A 63 2.23 6.99 14.02
C LEU A 63 0.93 6.21 14.24
N SER A 64 0.77 5.57 15.40
CA SER A 64 -0.47 4.87 15.77
C SER A 64 -1.66 5.81 16.02
N HIS A 65 -1.40 7.07 16.34
CA HIS A 65 -2.42 8.09 16.62
C HIS A 65 -2.85 8.86 15.36
N ILE A 66 -2.19 8.62 14.23
CA ILE A 66 -2.59 9.24 12.96
C ILE A 66 -3.91 8.62 12.52
N ARG A 67 -4.91 9.46 12.33
CA ARG A 67 -6.22 9.04 11.81
C ARG A 67 -6.04 8.47 10.39
N LYS A 68 -6.74 7.35 10.14
CA LYS A 68 -6.67 6.63 8.86
C LYS A 68 -8.06 6.54 8.22
N ASP A 69 -8.86 7.57 8.41
CA ASP A 69 -10.30 7.54 8.09
C ASP A 69 -10.55 7.46 6.59
N TYR A 70 -9.75 8.18 5.81
CA TYR A 70 -9.92 8.24 4.36
C TYR A 70 -8.63 7.86 3.63
N LYS A 71 -8.78 6.97 2.66
CA LYS A 71 -7.70 6.58 1.75
C LYS A 71 -8.25 6.54 0.35
N THR A 72 -7.50 7.09 -0.58
CA THR A 72 -7.81 7.05 -2.01
C THR A 72 -6.82 6.16 -2.72
N TYR A 73 -7.35 5.23 -3.53
CA TYR A 73 -6.55 4.34 -4.35
C TYR A 73 -6.96 4.47 -5.81
N LYS A 74 -5.97 4.43 -6.68
CA LYS A 74 -6.16 4.20 -8.11
C LYS A 74 -5.68 2.79 -8.42
N ALA A 75 -6.56 1.96 -8.93
CA ALA A 75 -6.25 0.58 -9.27
C ALA A 75 -6.47 0.33 -10.76
N VAL A 76 -5.68 -0.58 -11.32
CA VAL A 76 -5.88 -1.14 -12.65
C VAL A 76 -6.27 -2.60 -12.47
N LEU A 77 -7.41 -2.98 -13.03
CA LEU A 77 -7.93 -4.35 -12.99
C LEU A 77 -7.68 -5.01 -14.35
N PHE A 78 -7.07 -6.18 -14.30
CA PHE A 78 -6.88 -7.02 -15.48
C PHE A 78 -7.94 -8.10 -15.50
N LEU A 79 -8.91 -7.97 -16.39
CA LEU A 79 -9.94 -8.99 -16.57
C LEU A 79 -9.33 -10.22 -17.24
N GLY A 80 -9.71 -11.41 -16.77
CA GLY A 80 -9.21 -12.69 -17.29
C GLY A 80 -7.89 -13.16 -16.70
N LEU A 81 -7.22 -12.38 -15.85
CA LEU A 81 -6.07 -12.85 -15.09
C LEU A 81 -6.52 -13.41 -13.75
N GLU A 82 -6.02 -14.59 -13.42
CA GLU A 82 -6.23 -15.21 -12.11
C GLU A 82 -4.91 -15.28 -11.35
N SER A 83 -4.93 -14.84 -10.09
CA SER A 83 -3.82 -14.98 -9.17
C SER A 83 -4.29 -15.46 -7.81
N LYS A 84 -3.41 -16.13 -7.05
CA LYS A 84 -3.73 -16.64 -5.72
C LYS A 84 -3.91 -15.53 -4.69
N SER A 85 -3.25 -14.40 -4.89
CA SER A 85 -3.26 -13.22 -4.02
C SER A 85 -4.24 -12.13 -4.47
N LEU A 86 -4.88 -12.28 -5.63
CA LEU A 86 -5.73 -11.30 -6.30
C LEU A 86 -5.01 -10.00 -6.69
N ASP A 87 -3.71 -10.09 -6.90
CA ASP A 87 -2.84 -9.01 -7.38
C ASP A 87 -1.97 -9.50 -8.55
N ILE A 88 -1.00 -8.72 -8.96
CA ILE A 88 -0.08 -9.06 -10.06
C ILE A 88 0.97 -10.10 -9.68
N GLU A 89 1.04 -10.48 -8.41
CA GLU A 89 1.94 -11.53 -7.94
C GLU A 89 1.23 -12.90 -8.05
N ASN A 90 2.00 -13.97 -8.26
CA ASN A 90 1.49 -15.34 -8.30
C ASN A 90 0.34 -15.56 -9.31
N ILE A 91 0.46 -14.97 -10.50
CA ILE A 91 -0.47 -15.24 -11.60
C ILE A 91 -0.40 -16.73 -11.95
N VAL A 92 -1.55 -17.40 -11.97
CA VAL A 92 -1.66 -18.84 -12.21
C VAL A 92 -2.35 -19.19 -13.51
N CYS A 93 -3.22 -18.32 -14.00
CA CYS A 93 -3.98 -18.60 -15.22
C CYS A 93 -4.34 -17.32 -15.98
N LEU A 94 -4.46 -17.46 -17.28
CA LEU A 94 -5.07 -16.48 -18.19
C LEU A 94 -6.30 -17.11 -18.81
N HIS A 95 -7.45 -16.58 -18.48
CA HIS A 95 -8.74 -17.01 -19.04
C HIS A 95 -9.06 -16.24 -20.31
N LYS A 96 -9.57 -16.94 -21.31
CA LYS A 96 -10.16 -16.28 -22.47
C LYS A 96 -11.47 -15.62 -22.03
N ILE A 97 -11.54 -14.32 -22.14
CA ILE A 97 -12.75 -13.56 -21.80
C ILE A 97 -13.44 -13.08 -23.07
N GLN A 98 -14.76 -12.92 -23.00
CA GLN A 98 -15.50 -12.13 -23.95
C GLN A 98 -15.38 -10.65 -23.59
N PRO A 99 -15.38 -9.75 -24.56
CA PRO A 99 -15.39 -8.32 -24.27
C PRO A 99 -16.63 -7.95 -23.43
N TYR A 100 -16.40 -7.23 -22.34
CA TYR A 100 -17.49 -6.65 -21.56
C TYR A 100 -17.79 -5.24 -22.06
N SER A 101 -19.05 -4.89 -22.09
CA SER A 101 -19.47 -3.53 -22.36
C SER A 101 -19.11 -2.59 -21.20
N HIS A 102 -18.99 -1.30 -21.48
CA HIS A 102 -18.77 -0.30 -20.44
C HIS A 102 -19.88 -0.31 -19.39
N GLU A 103 -21.12 -0.49 -19.82
CA GLU A 103 -22.28 -0.56 -18.93
C GLU A 103 -22.25 -1.75 -17.97
N GLU A 104 -21.81 -2.93 -18.42
CA GLU A 104 -21.64 -4.10 -17.55
C GLU A 104 -20.57 -3.88 -16.50
N ILE A 105 -19.45 -3.24 -16.87
CA ILE A 105 -18.37 -2.90 -15.96
C ILE A 105 -18.85 -1.87 -14.92
N GLU A 106 -19.55 -0.82 -15.34
CA GLU A 106 -20.11 0.17 -14.42
C GLU A 106 -21.09 -0.44 -13.42
N LYS A 107 -22.00 -1.29 -13.87
CA LYS A 107 -22.92 -2.01 -12.98
C LYS A 107 -22.17 -2.86 -11.96
N ALA A 108 -21.13 -3.57 -12.40
CA ALA A 108 -20.30 -4.36 -11.48
C ALA A 108 -19.62 -3.49 -10.41
N ILE A 109 -19.08 -2.34 -10.80
CA ILE A 109 -18.46 -1.38 -9.88
C ILE A 109 -19.48 -0.82 -8.89
N GLN A 110 -20.69 -0.48 -9.34
CA GLN A 110 -21.75 0.02 -8.46
C GLN A 110 -22.14 -1.01 -7.39
N ASN A 111 -22.13 -2.30 -7.72
CA ASN A 111 -22.47 -3.38 -6.78
C ASN A 111 -21.42 -3.58 -5.66
N ILE A 112 -20.22 -3.06 -5.81
CA ILE A 112 -19.15 -3.16 -4.79
C ILE A 112 -18.94 -1.84 -4.03
N GLN A 113 -19.85 -0.88 -4.18
CA GLN A 113 -19.81 0.37 -3.41
C GLN A 113 -20.46 0.21 -2.03
N GLY A 114 -20.02 1.02 -1.08
CA GLY A 114 -20.53 1.04 0.28
C GLY A 114 -19.93 -0.06 1.17
N SER A 115 -20.69 -0.50 2.16
CA SER A 115 -20.25 -1.55 3.09
C SER A 115 -20.48 -2.92 2.46
N ILE A 116 -19.40 -3.60 2.14
CA ILE A 116 -19.43 -4.94 1.57
C ILE A 116 -18.76 -5.95 2.51
N SER A 117 -19.30 -7.15 2.57
CA SER A 117 -18.66 -8.28 3.24
C SER A 117 -18.05 -9.20 2.19
N TYR A 118 -16.78 -9.54 2.35
CA TYR A 118 -16.11 -10.46 1.45
C TYR A 118 -15.16 -11.39 2.21
N LYS A 119 -14.92 -12.54 1.61
CA LYS A 119 -13.93 -13.50 2.13
C LYS A 119 -12.55 -13.11 1.63
N PRO A 120 -11.58 -12.85 2.52
CA PRO A 120 -10.21 -12.56 2.10
C PRO A 120 -9.64 -13.68 1.23
N PRO A 121 -8.75 -13.37 0.27
CA PRO A 121 -8.05 -14.39 -0.49
C PRO A 121 -7.20 -15.28 0.43
N LYS A 122 -6.97 -16.54 0.04
CA LYS A 122 -6.20 -17.51 0.82
C LYS A 122 -4.76 -17.03 1.12
N PHE A 123 -4.21 -16.25 0.23
CA PHE A 123 -2.89 -15.63 0.37
C PHE A 123 -3.09 -14.12 0.50
N SER A 124 -3.21 -13.63 1.72
CA SER A 124 -3.27 -12.20 2.01
C SER A 124 -2.41 -11.89 3.23
N ALA A 125 -1.80 -10.72 3.23
CA ALA A 125 -1.04 -10.21 4.38
C ALA A 125 -1.93 -9.78 5.57
N LYS A 126 -3.26 -9.99 5.48
CA LYS A 126 -4.20 -9.60 6.52
C LYS A 126 -4.19 -10.64 7.63
N HIS A 127 -3.69 -10.26 8.81
CA HIS A 127 -3.88 -11.04 10.03
C HIS A 127 -5.36 -10.95 10.42
N ILE A 128 -6.03 -12.09 10.47
CA ILE A 128 -7.39 -12.24 11.02
C ILE A 128 -7.18 -12.63 12.48
N ASN A 129 -7.52 -11.72 13.39
CA ASN A 129 -7.58 -12.00 14.83
C ASN A 129 -8.88 -12.72 15.15
#